data_b2b741679fe7528ce2961689c898f881
#
_entry.id   b2b741679fe7528ce2961689c898f881
#
_cell.length_a   1.000
_cell.length_b   1.000
_cell.length_c   1.000
_cell.angle_alpha   90.00
_cell.angle_beta   90.00
_cell.angle_gamma   90.00
#
_symmetry.space_group_name_H-M   'P 1'
#
loop_
_entity.id
_entity.type
_entity.pdbx_description
1 polymer ?
#
loop_
_entity_poly.entity_id
_entity_poly.type
_entity_poly.pdbx_seq_one_letter_code
_entity_poly.pdbx_strand_id
1 'polypeptide(L)'
;MISFDGVSKFILSDVSIHIPTGKTVGLIGASGAGKTTFLKLACGLLVPEAGKIFVMGKNPVNHRGMRGSMSALFADKPFLNEADTVRRNFETLWAVYRLEKEAFRADYEELSRRLGFAAFEGETVRSLSLGQRRRAELGAALLHRPGLLFLDEPAVGLDENAKREFRSLLAERKRTDRMTVVISSHDMAEISELCDRIAFLHEGKLLFYGEKEELYRKFQPREELSLKVEDDMPDLEDLPLEKYCFDGTELRMVYRTDFVKAAEILKFILQKCSVTEISVRRPKMEEIVSELLNRRQG
;
A
#
# COMPACT_ATOMS: atom_id res chain seq x y z
N MET A 1 17.61 0.47 -0.99
CA MET A 1 17.17 1.68 -0.26
C MET A 1 17.03 1.43 1.23
N ILE A 2 16.22 0.46 1.65
CA ILE A 2 16.08 0.02 3.05
C ILE A 2 16.49 -1.44 3.12
N SER A 3 17.31 -1.81 4.10
CA SER A 3 17.71 -3.19 4.35
C SER A 3 17.60 -3.50 5.84
N PHE A 4 16.90 -4.57 6.15
CA PHE A 4 16.86 -5.21 7.47
C PHE A 4 17.57 -6.54 7.33
N ASP A 5 18.40 -6.87 8.29
CA ASP A 5 19.19 -8.11 8.34
C ASP A 5 19.06 -8.72 9.75
N GLY A 6 18.24 -9.75 9.88
CA GLY A 6 17.97 -10.46 11.13
C GLY A 6 17.38 -9.58 12.24
N VAL A 7 16.54 -8.62 11.92
CA VAL A 7 16.09 -7.58 12.85
C VAL A 7 15.03 -8.10 13.80
N SER A 8 15.28 -7.92 15.10
CA SER A 8 14.32 -8.21 16.17
C SER A 8 14.09 -6.99 17.06
N LYS A 9 12.82 -6.74 17.40
CA LYS A 9 12.40 -5.69 18.35
C LYS A 9 10.96 -5.92 18.79
N PHE A 10 10.71 -5.96 20.08
CA PHE A 10 9.37 -6.23 20.64
C PHE A 10 8.80 -7.53 20.05
N ILE A 11 7.70 -7.41 19.29
CA ILE A 11 7.08 -8.54 18.60
C ILE A 11 7.85 -8.97 17.36
N LEU A 12 8.61 -8.08 16.70
CA LEU A 12 9.36 -8.43 15.49
C LEU A 12 10.49 -9.40 15.79
N SER A 13 10.56 -10.49 15.05
CA SER A 13 11.53 -11.58 15.22
C SER A 13 12.19 -11.95 13.91
N ASP A 14 13.49 -11.78 13.83
CA ASP A 14 14.35 -12.20 12.71
C ASP A 14 13.87 -11.71 11.33
N VAL A 15 13.49 -10.43 11.25
CA VAL A 15 13.00 -9.84 10.00
C VAL A 15 14.15 -9.46 9.10
N SER A 16 14.20 -10.07 7.90
CA SER A 16 15.15 -9.74 6.84
C SER A 16 14.40 -9.33 5.58
N ILE A 17 14.68 -8.12 5.06
CA ILE A 17 14.03 -7.55 3.88
C ILE A 17 14.93 -6.53 3.18
N HIS A 18 14.84 -6.48 1.85
CA HIS A 18 15.50 -5.43 1.06
C HIS A 18 14.46 -4.69 0.19
N ILE A 19 14.24 -3.40 0.49
CA ILE A 19 13.33 -2.53 -0.26
C ILE A 19 14.15 -1.67 -1.22
N PRO A 20 13.98 -1.80 -2.55
CA PRO A 20 14.70 -1.00 -3.53
C PRO A 20 14.18 0.43 -3.62
N THR A 21 14.98 1.33 -4.21
CA THR A 21 14.60 2.73 -4.44
C THR A 21 13.47 2.84 -5.46
N GLY A 22 12.58 3.80 -5.28
CA GLY A 22 11.51 4.14 -6.22
C GLY A 22 10.35 3.12 -6.24
N LYS A 23 10.24 2.27 -5.23
CA LYS A 23 9.15 1.30 -5.08
C LYS A 23 8.20 1.69 -3.96
N THR A 24 6.93 1.41 -4.16
CA THR A 24 5.92 1.47 -3.10
C THR A 24 5.74 0.06 -2.53
N VAL A 25 5.97 -0.09 -1.24
CA VAL A 25 5.84 -1.36 -0.52
C VAL A 25 4.67 -1.28 0.46
N GLY A 26 3.69 -2.14 0.28
CA GLY A 26 2.58 -2.34 1.21
C GLY A 26 2.98 -3.27 2.34
N LEU A 27 2.91 -2.78 3.56
CA LEU A 27 3.15 -3.56 4.77
C LEU A 27 1.79 -4.01 5.33
N ILE A 28 1.44 -5.27 5.10
CA ILE A 28 0.17 -5.86 5.50
C ILE A 28 0.33 -6.83 6.67
N GLY A 29 -0.75 -7.06 7.40
CA GLY A 29 -0.80 -7.97 8.53
C GLY A 29 -1.88 -7.56 9.53
N ALA A 30 -2.26 -8.46 10.42
CA ALA A 30 -3.24 -8.21 11.47
C ALA A 30 -2.80 -7.06 12.39
N SER A 31 -3.74 -6.52 13.17
CA SER A 31 -3.40 -5.59 14.26
C SER A 31 -2.42 -6.27 15.21
N GLY A 32 -1.39 -5.54 15.66
CA GLY A 32 -0.34 -6.12 16.50
C GLY A 32 0.74 -6.93 15.77
N ALA A 33 0.67 -7.16 14.45
CA ALA A 33 1.67 -7.93 13.71
C ALA A 33 3.08 -7.30 13.65
N GLY A 34 3.24 -6.04 14.11
CA GLY A 34 4.54 -5.35 14.14
C GLY A 34 4.74 -4.30 13.06
N LYS A 35 3.70 -3.94 12.27
CA LYS A 35 3.80 -2.95 11.18
C LYS A 35 4.34 -1.59 11.63
N THR A 36 3.74 -1.00 12.66
CA THR A 36 4.20 0.29 13.23
C THR A 36 5.62 0.18 13.81
N THR A 37 5.96 -0.95 14.43
CA THR A 37 7.33 -1.21 14.94
C THR A 37 8.33 -1.25 13.79
N PHE A 38 7.99 -1.93 12.69
CA PHE A 38 8.82 -1.96 11.48
C PHE A 38 9.07 -0.55 10.94
N LEU A 39 8.02 0.26 10.78
CA LEU A 39 8.15 1.64 10.31
C LEU A 39 9.00 2.49 11.25
N LYS A 40 8.79 2.41 12.56
CA LYS A 40 9.56 3.15 13.57
C LYS A 40 11.05 2.76 13.58
N LEU A 41 11.37 1.49 13.37
CA LEU A 41 12.74 1.00 13.20
C LEU A 41 13.38 1.55 11.92
N ALA A 42 12.68 1.50 10.79
CA ALA A 42 13.15 2.03 9.51
C ALA A 42 13.42 3.54 9.56
N CYS A 43 12.61 4.31 10.33
CA CYS A 43 12.83 5.75 10.53
C CYS A 43 13.93 6.08 11.55
N GLY A 44 14.51 5.08 12.24
CA GLY A 44 15.47 5.30 13.32
C GLY A 44 14.87 5.88 14.61
N LEU A 45 13.55 5.74 14.79
CA LEU A 45 12.84 6.11 16.02
C LEU A 45 12.96 5.03 17.10
N LEU A 46 13.26 3.80 16.69
CA LEU A 46 13.55 2.67 17.55
C LEU A 46 14.92 2.10 17.21
N VAL A 47 15.58 1.54 18.22
CA VAL A 47 16.84 0.80 18.07
C VAL A 47 16.51 -0.69 18.07
N PRO A 48 17.00 -1.49 17.11
CA PRO A 48 16.80 -2.94 17.12
C PRO A 48 17.47 -3.59 18.34
N GLU A 49 16.92 -4.67 18.84
CA GLU A 49 17.51 -5.50 19.90
C GLU A 49 18.53 -6.50 19.31
N ALA A 50 18.24 -6.95 18.07
CA ALA A 50 19.17 -7.78 17.31
C ALA A 50 19.10 -7.40 15.83
N GLY A 51 20.12 -7.78 15.07
CA GLY A 51 20.21 -7.51 13.64
C GLY A 51 20.71 -6.11 13.30
N LYS A 52 20.65 -5.77 12.02
CA LYS A 52 21.15 -4.49 11.49
C LYS A 52 20.12 -3.86 10.55
N ILE A 53 20.04 -2.52 10.58
CA ILE A 53 19.18 -1.75 9.68
C ILE A 53 20.04 -0.74 8.94
N PHE A 54 19.86 -0.70 7.63
CA PHE A 54 20.43 0.33 6.77
C PHE A 54 19.32 0.99 5.95
N VAL A 55 19.35 2.30 5.95
CA VAL A 55 18.45 3.15 5.13
C VAL A 55 19.34 4.11 4.35
N MET A 56 19.20 4.15 3.02
CA MET A 56 20.11 4.92 2.16
C MET A 56 21.60 4.60 2.43
N GLY A 57 21.91 3.33 2.75
CA GLY A 57 23.27 2.87 3.07
C GLY A 57 23.79 3.25 4.44
N LYS A 58 23.00 3.85 5.32
CA LYS A 58 23.40 4.34 6.64
C LYS A 58 22.49 3.77 7.73
N ASN A 59 23.01 3.66 8.96
CA ASN A 59 22.20 3.32 10.11
C ASN A 59 21.27 4.50 10.46
N PRO A 60 19.93 4.35 10.42
CA PRO A 60 18.99 5.46 10.59
C PRO A 60 19.02 6.07 12.00
N VAL A 61 19.44 5.33 13.02
CA VAL A 61 19.53 5.81 14.41
C VAL A 61 20.63 6.86 14.54
N ASN A 62 21.77 6.60 13.90
CA ASN A 62 23.00 7.39 14.09
C ASN A 62 23.18 8.56 13.11
N HIS A 63 22.38 8.60 12.03
CA HIS A 63 22.55 9.57 10.95
C HIS A 63 21.41 10.58 10.90
N ARG A 64 21.43 11.57 11.81
CA ARG A 64 20.42 12.64 11.88
C ARG A 64 20.27 13.43 10.58
N GLY A 65 21.33 13.60 9.77
CA GLY A 65 21.30 14.29 8.48
C GLY A 65 20.38 13.63 7.43
N MET A 66 20.01 12.37 7.58
CA MET A 66 19.05 11.69 6.69
C MET A 66 17.62 12.17 6.88
N ARG A 67 17.29 12.79 8.02
CA ARG A 67 15.92 13.19 8.35
C ARG A 67 15.33 14.19 7.36
N GLY A 68 16.17 15.04 6.75
CA GLY A 68 15.74 15.94 5.68
C GLY A 68 15.34 15.24 4.37
N SER A 69 15.75 13.99 4.17
CA SER A 69 15.41 13.20 2.99
C SER A 69 14.27 12.18 3.23
N MET A 70 13.71 12.15 4.44
CA MET A 70 12.68 11.22 4.85
C MET A 70 11.50 11.96 5.48
N SER A 71 10.32 11.38 5.34
CA SER A 71 9.13 11.78 6.10
C SER A 71 8.44 10.55 6.66
N ALA A 72 7.80 10.70 7.83
CA ALA A 72 7.09 9.60 8.47
C ALA A 72 5.82 10.10 9.15
N LEU A 73 4.68 9.54 8.76
CA LEU A 73 3.38 9.82 9.33
C LEU A 73 2.90 8.59 10.08
N PHE A 74 2.64 8.72 11.37
CA PHE A 74 2.14 7.66 12.24
C PHE A 74 0.71 7.93 12.68
N ALA A 75 -0.08 6.85 12.83
CA ALA A 75 -1.47 6.97 13.28
C ALA A 75 -1.59 7.38 14.75
N ASP A 76 -0.61 7.00 15.57
CA ASP A 76 -0.59 7.20 17.03
C ASP A 76 0.04 8.53 17.48
N LYS A 77 0.53 9.35 16.55
CA LYS A 77 1.20 10.61 16.90
C LYS A 77 0.82 11.73 15.95
N PRO A 78 0.53 12.92 16.48
CA PRO A 78 0.31 14.09 15.64
C PRO A 78 1.60 14.44 14.90
N PHE A 79 1.47 14.70 13.61
CA PHE A 79 2.56 15.20 12.78
C PHE A 79 2.68 16.72 12.89
N LEU A 80 1.55 17.41 13.04
CA LEU A 80 1.46 18.86 13.16
C LEU A 80 1.29 19.28 14.64
N ASN A 81 1.78 20.48 14.96
CA ASN A 81 1.53 21.09 16.26
C ASN A 81 0.05 21.48 16.38
N GLU A 82 -0.64 20.88 17.34
CA GLU A 82 -2.09 21.05 17.52
C GLU A 82 -2.49 22.47 17.96
N ALA A 83 -1.60 23.20 18.59
CA ALA A 83 -1.86 24.57 19.09
C ALA A 83 -1.72 25.63 17.99
N ASP A 84 -1.04 25.30 16.90
CA ASP A 84 -0.82 26.22 15.78
C ASP A 84 -1.87 26.01 14.67
N THR A 85 -2.01 27.02 13.80
CA THR A 85 -2.83 26.88 12.59
C THR A 85 -2.15 25.95 11.59
N VAL A 86 -2.92 25.43 10.64
CA VAL A 86 -2.36 24.61 9.54
C VAL A 86 -1.27 25.41 8.82
N ARG A 87 -1.55 26.65 8.39
CA ARG A 87 -0.58 27.53 7.72
C ARG A 87 0.69 27.70 8.54
N ARG A 88 0.58 27.98 9.84
CA ARG A 88 1.73 28.18 10.72
C ARG A 88 2.62 26.94 10.82
N ASN A 89 2.01 25.76 10.83
CA ASN A 89 2.75 24.49 10.77
C ASN A 89 3.58 24.36 9.50
N PHE A 90 3.00 24.69 8.33
CA PHE A 90 3.73 24.63 7.05
C PHE A 90 4.87 25.65 6.97
N GLU A 91 4.67 26.88 7.50
CA GLU A 91 5.74 27.88 7.63
C GLU A 91 6.87 27.38 8.53
N THR A 92 6.53 26.69 9.62
CA THR A 92 7.51 26.06 10.50
C THR A 92 8.30 24.98 9.77
N LEU A 93 7.64 24.12 9.00
CA LEU A 93 8.30 23.10 8.19
C LEU A 93 9.19 23.71 7.11
N TRP A 94 8.74 24.80 6.46
CA TRP A 94 9.56 25.58 5.53
C TRP A 94 10.89 25.99 6.16
N ALA A 95 10.84 26.57 7.35
CA ALA A 95 12.03 27.01 8.07
C ALA A 95 12.92 25.84 8.51
N VAL A 96 12.32 24.75 9.04
CA VAL A 96 13.03 23.55 9.52
C VAL A 96 13.77 22.85 8.39
N TYR A 97 13.11 22.66 7.23
CA TYR A 97 13.70 22.00 6.06
C TYR A 97 14.53 22.94 5.19
N ARG A 98 14.53 24.25 5.50
CA ARG A 98 15.26 25.31 4.74
C ARG A 98 14.90 25.25 3.25
N LEU A 99 13.62 25.13 2.96
CA LEU A 99 13.14 25.06 1.60
C LEU A 99 13.33 26.40 0.90
N GLU A 100 13.59 26.37 -0.40
CA GLU A 100 13.62 27.54 -1.22
C GLU A 100 12.20 28.15 -1.28
N LYS A 101 12.07 29.50 -1.26
CA LYS A 101 10.79 30.20 -1.05
C LYS A 101 9.79 29.94 -2.16
N GLU A 102 10.24 29.99 -3.41
CA GLU A 102 9.42 29.78 -4.59
C GLU A 102 8.96 28.31 -4.68
N ALA A 103 9.86 27.37 -4.39
CA ALA A 103 9.56 25.94 -4.34
C ALA A 103 8.54 25.63 -3.23
N PHE A 104 8.74 26.18 -2.03
CA PHE A 104 7.78 26.06 -0.93
C PHE A 104 6.39 26.57 -1.32
N ARG A 105 6.31 27.77 -1.92
CA ARG A 105 5.03 28.35 -2.32
C ARG A 105 4.32 27.46 -3.34
N ALA A 106 5.03 27.00 -4.37
CA ALA A 106 4.47 26.14 -5.40
C ALA A 106 3.96 24.82 -4.83
N ASP A 107 4.77 24.13 -4.00
CA ASP A 107 4.38 22.87 -3.38
C ASP A 107 3.23 23.04 -2.37
N TYR A 108 3.24 24.14 -1.58
CA TYR A 108 2.15 24.46 -0.66
C TYR A 108 0.82 24.67 -1.39
N GLU A 109 0.82 25.49 -2.45
CA GLU A 109 -0.37 25.78 -3.26
C GLU A 109 -0.90 24.52 -3.94
N GLU A 110 -0.03 23.68 -4.51
CA GLU A 110 -0.40 22.40 -5.11
C GLU A 110 -1.04 21.47 -4.07
N LEU A 111 -0.36 21.22 -2.96
CA LEU A 111 -0.79 20.29 -1.91
C LEU A 111 -2.07 20.78 -1.24
N SER A 112 -2.18 22.08 -0.92
CA SER A 112 -3.36 22.65 -0.27
C SER A 112 -4.60 22.55 -1.14
N ARG A 113 -4.47 22.77 -2.45
CA ARG A 113 -5.56 22.62 -3.43
C ARG A 113 -5.95 21.17 -3.61
N ARG A 114 -5.01 20.27 -3.85
CA ARG A 114 -5.28 18.85 -4.15
C ARG A 114 -5.83 18.09 -2.94
N LEU A 115 -5.26 18.32 -1.76
CA LEU A 115 -5.74 17.69 -0.52
C LEU A 115 -6.87 18.49 0.16
N GLY A 116 -7.21 19.65 -0.38
CA GLY A 116 -8.36 20.45 0.04
C GLY A 116 -8.23 21.10 1.41
N PHE A 117 -7.00 21.32 1.93
CA PHE A 117 -6.80 21.97 3.23
C PHE A 117 -6.72 23.49 3.14
N ALA A 118 -6.73 24.08 1.94
CA ALA A 118 -6.80 25.53 1.77
C ALA A 118 -8.03 26.16 2.46
N ALA A 119 -9.16 25.44 2.50
CA ALA A 119 -10.40 25.91 3.09
C ALA A 119 -10.33 26.13 4.60
N PHE A 120 -9.37 25.50 5.30
CA PHE A 120 -9.22 25.57 6.77
C PHE A 120 -7.77 25.83 7.20
N GLU A 121 -6.93 26.37 6.33
CA GLU A 121 -5.51 26.66 6.64
C GLU A 121 -5.30 27.66 7.79
N GLY A 122 -6.29 28.50 8.03
CA GLY A 122 -6.30 29.47 9.15
C GLY A 122 -6.78 28.89 10.47
N GLU A 123 -7.32 27.69 10.49
CA GLU A 123 -7.81 27.04 11.71
C GLU A 123 -6.66 26.36 12.47
N THR A 124 -6.80 26.26 13.82
CA THR A 124 -5.86 25.51 14.64
C THR A 124 -6.05 23.99 14.38
N VAL A 125 -4.95 23.26 14.37
CA VAL A 125 -5.00 21.79 14.09
C VAL A 125 -5.89 21.05 15.09
N ARG A 126 -5.98 21.49 16.35
CA ARG A 126 -6.86 20.91 17.36
C ARG A 126 -8.36 21.06 17.06
N SER A 127 -8.77 22.08 16.30
CA SER A 127 -10.19 22.31 15.95
C SER A 127 -10.65 21.51 14.75
N LEU A 128 -9.71 20.91 14.02
CA LEU A 128 -10.01 20.17 12.80
C LEU A 128 -10.67 18.80 13.09
N SER A 129 -11.57 18.39 12.19
CA SER A 129 -12.01 17.00 12.15
C SER A 129 -10.85 16.06 11.83
N LEU A 130 -11.00 14.77 12.14
CA LEU A 130 -9.97 13.77 11.83
C LEU A 130 -9.56 13.79 10.35
N GLY A 131 -10.52 13.87 9.44
CA GLY A 131 -10.27 13.91 8.00
C GLY A 131 -9.57 15.18 7.55
N GLN A 132 -9.98 16.35 8.05
CA GLN A 132 -9.31 17.62 7.78
C GLN A 132 -7.86 17.60 8.27
N ARG A 133 -7.65 17.15 9.50
CA ARG A 133 -6.32 17.01 10.08
C ARG A 133 -5.45 16.08 9.24
N ARG A 134 -5.97 14.90 8.85
CA ARG A 134 -5.21 13.92 8.05
C ARG A 134 -4.81 14.48 6.69
N ARG A 135 -5.70 15.26 6.02
CA ARG A 135 -5.37 15.94 4.76
C ARG A 135 -4.20 16.92 4.92
N ALA A 136 -4.20 17.74 5.98
CA ALA A 136 -3.11 18.67 6.27
C ALA A 136 -1.80 17.93 6.62
N GLU A 137 -1.86 16.86 7.42
CA GLU A 137 -0.69 16.04 7.78
C GLU A 137 -0.06 15.37 6.56
N LEU A 138 -0.87 14.84 5.63
CA LEU A 138 -0.37 14.26 4.37
C LEU A 138 0.32 15.31 3.49
N GLY A 139 -0.27 16.50 3.38
CA GLY A 139 0.37 17.62 2.68
C GLY A 139 1.71 18.00 3.31
N ALA A 140 1.74 18.12 4.63
CA ALA A 140 2.95 18.45 5.37
C ALA A 140 4.06 17.38 5.23
N ALA A 141 3.67 16.10 5.21
CA ALA A 141 4.62 15.00 5.01
C ALA A 141 5.24 14.97 3.59
N LEU A 142 4.56 15.53 2.59
CA LEU A 142 5.03 15.61 1.20
C LEU A 142 5.72 16.94 0.86
N LEU A 143 5.60 17.98 1.70
CA LEU A 143 6.01 19.35 1.42
C LEU A 143 7.49 19.49 0.99
N HIS A 144 8.38 18.80 1.66
CA HIS A 144 9.83 18.89 1.42
C HIS A 144 10.35 17.86 0.40
N ARG A 145 9.43 17.25 -0.39
CA ARG A 145 9.75 16.25 -1.42
C ARG A 145 10.66 15.13 -0.92
N PRO A 146 10.26 14.37 0.10
CA PRO A 146 11.11 13.34 0.66
C PRO A 146 11.43 12.25 -0.37
N GLY A 147 12.68 11.78 -0.42
CA GLY A 147 13.06 10.61 -1.21
C GLY A 147 12.55 9.29 -0.62
N LEU A 148 12.15 9.31 0.66
CA LEU A 148 11.62 8.16 1.38
C LEU A 148 10.46 8.58 2.30
N LEU A 149 9.30 7.95 2.12
CA LEU A 149 8.07 8.25 2.85
C LEU A 149 7.56 7.01 3.58
N PHE A 150 7.36 7.13 4.88
CA PHE A 150 6.75 6.10 5.72
C PHE A 150 5.35 6.54 6.15
N LEU A 151 4.38 5.68 5.94
CA LEU A 151 2.97 5.97 6.19
C LEU A 151 2.33 4.84 7.00
N ASP A 152 1.88 5.17 8.20
CA ASP A 152 1.14 4.23 9.05
C ASP A 152 -0.34 4.57 8.99
N GLU A 153 -1.14 3.73 8.31
CA GLU A 153 -2.58 3.88 8.11
C GLU A 153 -2.99 5.28 7.59
N PRO A 154 -2.43 5.78 6.47
CA PRO A 154 -2.58 7.17 6.06
C PRO A 154 -4.00 7.54 5.62
N ALA A 155 -4.78 6.60 5.12
CA ALA A 155 -6.12 6.85 4.57
C ALA A 155 -7.24 6.87 5.61
N VAL A 156 -6.92 6.54 6.88
CA VAL A 156 -7.93 6.57 7.95
C VAL A 156 -8.47 7.98 8.13
N GLY A 157 -9.81 8.09 8.05
CA GLY A 157 -10.53 9.36 8.17
C GLY A 157 -10.62 10.19 6.89
N LEU A 158 -10.02 9.75 5.77
CA LEU A 158 -10.16 10.40 4.47
C LEU A 158 -11.45 9.96 3.77
N ASP A 159 -12.11 10.88 3.09
CA ASP A 159 -13.14 10.55 2.10
C ASP A 159 -12.51 10.05 0.78
N GLU A 160 -13.36 9.48 -0.09
CA GLU A 160 -12.90 8.86 -1.34
C GLU A 160 -12.21 9.86 -2.30
N ASN A 161 -12.61 11.12 -2.30
CA ASN A 161 -11.95 12.15 -3.12
C ASN A 161 -10.54 12.42 -2.61
N ALA A 162 -10.38 12.60 -1.30
CA ALA A 162 -9.06 12.82 -0.69
C ALA A 162 -8.14 11.60 -0.85
N LYS A 163 -8.67 10.38 -0.72
CA LYS A 163 -7.93 9.14 -1.00
C LYS A 163 -7.42 9.10 -2.45
N ARG A 164 -8.29 9.42 -3.41
CA ARG A 164 -7.94 9.44 -4.83
C ARG A 164 -6.85 10.46 -5.13
N GLU A 165 -6.99 11.70 -4.62
CA GLU A 165 -5.98 12.75 -4.80
C GLU A 165 -4.65 12.38 -4.15
N PHE A 166 -4.69 11.79 -2.96
CA PHE A 166 -3.49 11.32 -2.27
C PHE A 166 -2.78 10.22 -3.08
N ARG A 167 -3.52 9.22 -3.59
CA ARG A 167 -2.97 8.18 -4.47
C ARG A 167 -2.31 8.77 -5.72
N SER A 168 -2.98 9.73 -6.36
CA SER A 168 -2.46 10.45 -7.53
C SER A 168 -1.16 11.20 -7.22
N LEU A 169 -1.09 11.90 -6.08
CA LEU A 169 0.13 12.58 -5.60
C LEU A 169 1.29 11.59 -5.38
N LEU A 170 1.03 10.46 -4.72
CA LEU A 170 2.07 9.44 -4.51
C LEU A 170 2.60 8.87 -5.82
N ALA A 171 1.71 8.56 -6.76
CA ALA A 171 2.08 8.03 -8.07
C ALA A 171 2.91 9.05 -8.88
N GLU A 172 2.57 10.32 -8.81
CA GLU A 172 3.31 11.41 -9.45
C GLU A 172 4.70 11.58 -8.83
N ARG A 173 4.81 11.74 -7.50
CA ARG A 173 6.09 11.89 -6.80
C ARG A 173 6.99 10.66 -6.97
N LYS A 174 6.44 9.47 -7.05
CA LYS A 174 7.18 8.25 -7.39
C LYS A 174 7.80 8.35 -8.77
N ARG A 175 7.07 8.84 -9.77
CA ARG A 175 7.53 8.97 -11.15
C ARG A 175 8.55 10.10 -11.32
N THR A 176 8.30 11.28 -10.74
CA THR A 176 9.14 12.48 -10.92
C THR A 176 10.38 12.46 -10.01
N ASP A 177 10.20 12.10 -8.75
CA ASP A 177 11.22 12.24 -7.71
C ASP A 177 11.86 10.89 -7.34
N ARG A 178 11.42 9.78 -7.96
CA ARG A 178 11.82 8.40 -7.62
C ARG A 178 11.60 8.08 -6.14
N MET A 179 10.58 8.68 -5.54
CA MET A 179 10.24 8.51 -4.14
C MET A 179 9.98 7.04 -3.80
N THR A 180 10.54 6.58 -2.72
CA THR A 180 10.27 5.26 -2.14
C THR A 180 9.22 5.41 -1.05
N VAL A 181 8.19 4.56 -1.05
CA VAL A 181 7.11 4.61 -0.06
C VAL A 181 7.00 3.27 0.65
N VAL A 182 6.90 3.30 1.98
CA VAL A 182 6.48 2.15 2.78
C VAL A 182 5.19 2.53 3.49
N ILE A 183 4.12 1.86 3.14
CA ILE A 183 2.77 2.16 3.63
C ILE A 183 2.19 0.96 4.37
N SER A 184 1.73 1.15 5.60
CA SER A 184 0.88 0.18 6.26
C SER A 184 -0.59 0.52 5.99
N SER A 185 -1.39 -0.49 5.71
CA SER A 185 -2.84 -0.35 5.62
C SER A 185 -3.51 -1.68 5.94
N HIS A 186 -4.73 -1.60 6.46
CA HIS A 186 -5.65 -2.73 6.57
C HIS A 186 -6.65 -2.75 5.40
N ASP A 187 -6.70 -1.68 4.59
CA ASP A 187 -7.49 -1.60 3.35
C ASP A 187 -6.70 -2.26 2.22
N MET A 188 -7.08 -3.49 1.88
CA MET A 188 -6.40 -4.27 0.84
C MET A 188 -6.61 -3.72 -0.57
N ALA A 189 -7.70 -2.99 -0.80
CA ALA A 189 -7.93 -2.30 -2.07
C ALA A 189 -6.90 -1.17 -2.26
N GLU A 190 -6.65 -0.38 -1.20
CA GLU A 190 -5.62 0.65 -1.21
C GLU A 190 -4.23 0.06 -1.50
N ILE A 191 -3.86 -1.02 -0.80
CA ILE A 191 -2.58 -1.72 -1.02
C ILE A 191 -2.48 -2.25 -2.45
N SER A 192 -3.56 -2.84 -2.97
CA SER A 192 -3.60 -3.39 -4.33
C SER A 192 -3.40 -2.31 -5.40
N GLU A 193 -3.90 -1.10 -5.19
CA GLU A 193 -3.77 0.01 -6.14
C GLU A 193 -2.41 0.71 -6.08
N LEU A 194 -1.89 0.95 -4.87
CA LEU A 194 -0.70 1.77 -4.66
C LEU A 194 0.62 1.02 -4.73
N CYS A 195 0.63 -0.26 -4.34
CA CYS A 195 1.87 -0.95 -4.05
C CYS A 195 2.40 -1.77 -5.22
N ASP A 196 3.71 -1.69 -5.46
CA ASP A 196 4.44 -2.57 -6.38
C ASP A 196 4.75 -3.91 -5.72
N ARG A 197 5.06 -3.87 -4.43
CA ARG A 197 5.48 -5.03 -3.65
C ARG A 197 4.71 -5.10 -2.34
N ILE A 198 4.58 -6.30 -1.83
CA ILE A 198 3.90 -6.58 -0.56
C ILE A 198 4.89 -7.20 0.41
N ALA A 199 4.90 -6.69 1.63
CA ALA A 199 5.55 -7.30 2.79
C ALA A 199 4.45 -7.75 3.76
N PHE A 200 4.29 -9.05 3.96
CA PHE A 200 3.28 -9.61 4.84
C PHE A 200 3.90 -10.00 6.18
N LEU A 201 3.48 -9.30 7.22
CA LEU A 201 3.87 -9.57 8.61
C LEU A 201 2.76 -10.35 9.34
N HIS A 202 3.15 -11.40 10.04
CA HIS A 202 2.28 -12.16 10.92
C HIS A 202 3.04 -12.55 12.19
N GLU A 203 2.48 -12.21 13.36
CA GLU A 203 3.10 -12.49 14.66
C GLU A 203 4.58 -12.09 14.71
N GLY A 204 4.90 -10.92 14.16
CA GLY A 204 6.25 -10.37 14.14
C GLY A 204 7.21 -10.97 13.13
N LYS A 205 6.79 -11.95 12.33
CA LYS A 205 7.61 -12.58 11.29
C LYS A 205 7.22 -12.11 9.91
N LEU A 206 8.21 -11.95 9.03
CA LEU A 206 7.97 -11.66 7.62
C LEU A 206 7.66 -12.98 6.89
N LEU A 207 6.38 -13.18 6.54
CA LEU A 207 5.95 -14.41 5.88
C LEU A 207 6.11 -14.36 4.36
N PHE A 208 6.01 -13.18 3.79
CA PHE A 208 6.16 -12.95 2.36
C PHE A 208 6.74 -11.56 2.12
N TYR A 209 7.62 -11.47 1.14
CA TYR A 209 8.03 -10.22 0.52
C TYR A 209 8.31 -10.46 -0.96
N GLY A 210 7.57 -9.77 -1.82
CA GLY A 210 7.68 -9.96 -3.26
C GLY A 210 6.78 -9.01 -4.03
N GLU A 211 6.77 -9.17 -5.34
CA GLU A 211 5.85 -8.44 -6.21
C GLU A 211 4.41 -8.92 -5.95
N LYS A 212 3.46 -8.03 -6.17
CA LYS A 212 2.05 -8.32 -5.97
C LYS A 212 1.60 -9.55 -6.78
N GLU A 213 2.04 -9.67 -8.02
CA GLU A 213 1.75 -10.79 -8.91
C GLU A 213 2.31 -12.13 -8.39
N GLU A 214 3.45 -12.10 -7.69
CA GLU A 214 4.02 -13.31 -7.05
C GLU A 214 3.14 -13.80 -5.89
N LEU A 215 2.55 -12.85 -5.14
CA LEU A 215 1.62 -13.20 -4.06
C LEU A 215 0.42 -13.96 -4.63
N TYR A 216 -0.20 -13.45 -5.70
CA TYR A 216 -1.32 -14.12 -6.37
C TYR A 216 -0.94 -15.50 -6.86
N ARG A 217 0.16 -15.64 -7.59
CA ARG A 217 0.60 -16.95 -8.12
C ARG A 217 0.93 -17.98 -7.04
N LYS A 218 1.54 -17.53 -5.95
CA LYS A 218 2.02 -18.44 -4.90
C LYS A 218 0.92 -18.94 -3.96
N PHE A 219 -0.06 -18.11 -3.67
CA PHE A 219 -1.00 -18.38 -2.59
C PHE A 219 -2.44 -18.64 -3.06
N GLN A 220 -2.82 -18.10 -4.20
CA GLN A 220 -4.12 -18.41 -4.81
C GLN A 220 -4.02 -18.39 -6.34
N PRO A 221 -3.50 -19.45 -6.95
CA PRO A 221 -3.44 -19.56 -8.41
C PRO A 221 -4.83 -19.87 -9.01
N ARG A 222 -5.90 -19.27 -8.50
CA ARG A 222 -7.27 -19.45 -8.95
C ARG A 222 -7.81 -18.18 -9.55
N GLU A 223 -8.57 -18.33 -10.62
CA GLU A 223 -9.37 -17.25 -11.22
C GLU A 223 -10.78 -17.77 -11.48
N GLU A 224 -11.73 -16.87 -11.50
CA GLU A 224 -13.11 -17.12 -11.92
C GLU A 224 -13.34 -16.49 -13.28
N LEU A 225 -13.74 -17.29 -14.25
CA LEU A 225 -14.18 -16.85 -15.56
C LEU A 225 -15.71 -16.94 -15.61
N SER A 226 -16.35 -15.79 -15.86
CA SER A 226 -17.80 -15.71 -16.07
C SER A 226 -18.09 -15.34 -17.51
N LEU A 227 -18.98 -16.09 -18.14
CA LEU A 227 -19.40 -15.94 -19.53
C LEU A 227 -20.92 -15.88 -19.60
N LYS A 228 -21.49 -14.90 -20.30
CA LYS A 228 -22.89 -14.99 -20.73
C LYS A 228 -22.98 -15.74 -22.06
N VAL A 229 -23.77 -16.79 -22.08
CA VAL A 229 -23.92 -17.73 -23.19
C VAL A 229 -25.35 -17.60 -23.71
N GLU A 230 -25.53 -17.56 -25.02
CA GLU A 230 -26.84 -17.51 -25.68
C GLU A 230 -27.42 -18.88 -25.95
N ASP A 231 -26.57 -19.90 -25.98
CA ASP A 231 -26.89 -21.29 -26.28
C ASP A 231 -27.00 -22.13 -25.00
N ASP A 232 -27.34 -23.39 -25.15
CA ASP A 232 -27.30 -24.35 -24.06
C ASP A 232 -25.88 -24.51 -23.49
N MET A 233 -25.80 -25.01 -22.25
CA MET A 233 -24.53 -25.20 -21.57
C MET A 233 -23.59 -26.10 -22.40
N PRO A 234 -22.36 -25.66 -22.74
CA PRO A 234 -21.41 -26.49 -23.44
C PRO A 234 -20.89 -27.59 -22.55
N ASP A 235 -20.51 -28.72 -23.16
CA ASP A 235 -19.79 -29.79 -22.46
C ASP A 235 -18.40 -29.28 -22.03
N LEU A 236 -18.09 -29.42 -20.74
CA LEU A 236 -16.89 -28.89 -20.07
C LEU A 236 -15.96 -30.02 -19.56
N GLU A 237 -16.24 -31.27 -19.83
CA GLU A 237 -15.50 -32.42 -19.26
C GLU A 237 -14.00 -32.39 -19.57
N ASP A 238 -13.62 -31.85 -20.74
CA ASP A 238 -12.22 -31.74 -21.16
C ASP A 238 -11.45 -30.57 -20.52
N LEU A 239 -12.11 -29.68 -19.76
CA LEU A 239 -11.48 -28.54 -19.15
C LEU A 239 -11.04 -28.82 -17.71
N PRO A 240 -9.81 -28.48 -17.32
CA PRO A 240 -9.30 -28.67 -15.97
C PRO A 240 -9.87 -27.61 -15.00
N LEU A 241 -11.19 -27.65 -14.79
CA LEU A 241 -11.92 -26.77 -13.90
C LEU A 241 -11.99 -27.37 -12.48
N GLU A 242 -11.86 -26.54 -11.45
CA GLU A 242 -12.11 -26.97 -10.07
C GLU A 242 -13.61 -27.06 -9.77
N LYS A 243 -14.37 -26.12 -10.29
CA LYS A 243 -15.83 -26.10 -10.21
C LYS A 243 -16.42 -25.18 -11.29
N TYR A 244 -17.66 -25.43 -11.62
CA TYR A 244 -18.44 -24.54 -12.45
C TYR A 244 -19.90 -24.49 -11.98
N CYS A 245 -20.61 -23.46 -12.42
CA CYS A 245 -22.04 -23.27 -12.20
C CYS A 245 -22.64 -22.58 -13.42
N PHE A 246 -23.80 -23.07 -13.89
CA PHE A 246 -24.57 -22.47 -14.96
C PHE A 246 -25.99 -22.18 -14.46
N ASP A 247 -26.47 -20.96 -14.63
CA ASP A 247 -27.81 -20.53 -14.19
C ASP A 247 -28.84 -20.42 -15.33
N GLY A 248 -28.48 -20.88 -16.54
CA GLY A 248 -29.28 -20.80 -17.76
C GLY A 248 -28.86 -19.65 -18.68
N THR A 249 -28.04 -18.71 -18.21
CA THR A 249 -27.52 -17.57 -19.00
C THR A 249 -26.07 -17.27 -18.72
N GLU A 250 -25.64 -17.42 -17.48
CA GLU A 250 -24.27 -17.15 -17.06
C GLU A 250 -23.57 -18.46 -16.65
N LEU A 251 -22.44 -18.74 -17.30
CA LEU A 251 -21.53 -19.81 -16.98
C LEU A 251 -20.37 -19.26 -16.17
N ARG A 252 -20.25 -19.66 -14.90
CA ARG A 252 -19.14 -19.30 -14.00
C ARG A 252 -18.24 -20.53 -13.80
N MET A 253 -16.96 -20.36 -14.04
CA MET A 253 -15.94 -21.40 -13.96
C MET A 253 -14.79 -20.95 -13.08
N VAL A 254 -14.40 -21.78 -12.11
CA VAL A 254 -13.20 -21.58 -11.28
C VAL A 254 -12.13 -22.56 -11.74
N TYR A 255 -10.98 -22.04 -12.09
CA TYR A 255 -9.84 -22.79 -12.58
C TYR A 255 -8.54 -22.34 -11.93
N ARG A 256 -7.53 -23.18 -12.02
CA ARG A 256 -6.17 -22.86 -11.54
C ARG A 256 -5.31 -22.34 -12.69
N THR A 257 -4.72 -21.16 -12.48
CA THR A 257 -3.89 -20.45 -13.48
C THR A 257 -2.53 -21.09 -13.71
N ASP A 258 -2.11 -22.04 -12.85
CA ASP A 258 -0.92 -22.88 -13.01
C ASP A 258 -1.17 -24.11 -13.90
N PHE A 259 -2.44 -24.48 -14.15
CA PHE A 259 -2.80 -25.59 -15.03
C PHE A 259 -3.35 -25.15 -16.37
N VAL A 260 -4.18 -24.09 -16.39
CA VAL A 260 -4.84 -23.59 -17.60
C VAL A 260 -4.98 -22.07 -17.56
N LYS A 261 -4.97 -21.43 -18.70
CA LYS A 261 -5.18 -19.96 -18.81
C LYS A 261 -6.60 -19.66 -19.27
N ALA A 262 -7.14 -18.50 -18.85
CA ALA A 262 -8.45 -18.00 -19.29
C ALA A 262 -8.61 -18.05 -20.81
N ALA A 263 -7.56 -17.69 -21.56
CA ALA A 263 -7.57 -17.70 -23.02
C ALA A 263 -7.77 -19.10 -23.64
N GLU A 264 -7.27 -20.14 -22.99
CA GLU A 264 -7.44 -21.52 -23.43
C GLU A 264 -8.87 -22.01 -23.18
N ILE A 265 -9.43 -21.70 -22.01
CA ILE A 265 -10.83 -21.97 -21.67
C ILE A 265 -11.75 -21.23 -22.65
N LEU A 266 -11.51 -19.91 -22.86
CA LEU A 266 -12.28 -19.10 -23.80
C LEU A 266 -12.25 -19.67 -25.22
N LYS A 267 -11.07 -20.06 -25.71
CA LYS A 267 -10.93 -20.66 -27.04
C LYS A 267 -11.77 -21.92 -27.17
N PHE A 268 -11.80 -22.76 -26.16
CA PHE A 268 -12.58 -23.99 -26.13
C PHE A 268 -14.09 -23.70 -26.15
N ILE A 269 -14.55 -22.77 -25.29
CA ILE A 269 -15.97 -22.41 -25.19
C ILE A 269 -16.48 -21.75 -26.46
N LEU A 270 -15.74 -20.80 -27.06
CA LEU A 270 -16.13 -20.08 -28.26
C LEU A 270 -16.24 -20.99 -29.50
N GLN A 271 -15.69 -22.20 -29.48
CA GLN A 271 -15.89 -23.21 -30.52
C GLN A 271 -17.21 -23.95 -30.37
N LYS A 272 -17.84 -23.90 -29.17
CA LYS A 272 -19.02 -24.69 -28.85
C LYS A 272 -20.29 -23.85 -28.68
N CYS A 273 -20.18 -22.58 -28.31
CA CYS A 273 -21.33 -21.70 -28.09
C CYS A 273 -21.00 -20.22 -28.34
N SER A 274 -22.06 -19.41 -28.50
CA SER A 274 -21.97 -17.97 -28.63
C SER A 274 -21.87 -17.29 -27.26
N VAL A 275 -20.90 -16.40 -27.11
CA VAL A 275 -20.63 -15.67 -25.85
C VAL A 275 -20.82 -14.18 -26.08
N THR A 276 -21.64 -13.52 -25.26
CA THR A 276 -21.95 -12.09 -25.35
C THR A 276 -21.19 -11.22 -24.36
N GLU A 277 -20.87 -11.75 -23.20
CA GLU A 277 -20.07 -11.07 -22.18
C GLU A 277 -19.02 -11.97 -21.58
N ILE A 278 -17.85 -11.40 -21.30
CA ILE A 278 -16.72 -12.10 -20.69
C ILE A 278 -16.23 -11.29 -19.50
N SER A 279 -16.10 -11.94 -18.36
CA SER A 279 -15.50 -11.36 -17.16
C SER A 279 -14.51 -12.34 -16.54
N VAL A 280 -13.33 -11.84 -16.20
CA VAL A 280 -12.32 -12.60 -15.45
C VAL A 280 -12.13 -11.93 -14.10
N ARG A 281 -12.43 -12.65 -13.02
CA ARG A 281 -12.28 -12.19 -11.65
C ARG A 281 -11.09 -12.89 -11.00
N ARG A 282 -10.16 -12.07 -10.52
CA ARG A 282 -9.08 -12.53 -9.64
C ARG A 282 -9.55 -12.54 -8.18
N PRO A 283 -8.99 -13.42 -7.35
CA PRO A 283 -9.25 -13.39 -5.92
C PRO A 283 -8.88 -12.02 -5.34
N LYS A 284 -9.64 -11.56 -4.38
CA LYS A 284 -9.32 -10.35 -3.66
C LYS A 284 -8.09 -10.56 -2.77
N MET A 285 -7.35 -9.52 -2.48
CA MET A 285 -6.17 -9.58 -1.62
C MET A 285 -6.52 -10.12 -0.22
N GLU A 286 -7.71 -9.83 0.29
CA GLU A 286 -8.23 -10.32 1.57
C GLU A 286 -8.34 -11.85 1.60
N GLU A 287 -8.77 -12.43 0.49
CA GLU A 287 -8.92 -13.90 0.35
C GLU A 287 -7.54 -14.57 0.40
N ILE A 288 -6.54 -13.97 -0.26
CA ILE A 288 -5.15 -14.45 -0.27
C ILE A 288 -4.54 -14.37 1.13
N VAL A 289 -4.73 -13.27 1.82
CA VAL A 289 -4.23 -13.08 3.19
C VAL A 289 -4.88 -14.08 4.15
N SER A 290 -6.19 -14.30 4.02
CA SER A 290 -6.91 -15.29 4.81
C SER A 290 -6.37 -16.72 4.58
N GLU A 291 -6.10 -17.10 3.34
CA GLU A 291 -5.54 -18.42 3.01
C GLU A 291 -4.10 -18.57 3.53
N LEU A 292 -3.29 -17.51 3.47
CA LEU A 292 -1.95 -17.50 4.06
C LEU A 292 -1.95 -17.79 5.56
N LEU A 293 -2.93 -17.24 6.27
CA LEU A 293 -3.11 -17.46 7.70
C LEU A 293 -3.55 -18.89 7.98
N ASN A 294 -4.49 -19.43 7.20
CA ASN A 294 -5.05 -20.79 7.38
C ASN A 294 -4.04 -21.89 7.10
N ARG A 295 -3.16 -21.75 6.10
CA ARG A 295 -2.12 -22.77 5.77
C ARG A 295 -1.08 -23.01 6.86
N ARG A 296 -1.01 -22.19 7.89
CA ARG A 296 -0.07 -22.35 9.00
C ARG A 296 -0.70 -22.84 10.30
N GLN A 297 -2.03 -22.96 10.35
CA GLN A 297 -2.74 -23.54 11.48
C GLN A 297 -2.95 -25.07 11.36
N GLY A 298 -2.60 -25.66 10.23
CA GLY A 298 -2.56 -27.08 9.95
C GLY A 298 -1.12 -27.54 9.65
#